data_1a507b9e587b96699a8752d9e24db178
#
_entry.id   1a507b9e587b96699a8752d9e24db178
#
_cell.length_a   1.000
_cell.length_b   1.000
_cell.length_c   1.000
_cell.angle_alpha   90.00
_cell.angle_beta   90.00
_cell.angle_gamma   90.00
#
_symmetry.space_group_name_H-M   'P 1'
#
loop_
_entity.id
_entity.type
_entity.pdbx_description
1 polymer ?
#
loop_
_entity_poly.entity_id
_entity_poly.type
_entity_poly.pdbx_seq_one_letter_code
_entity_poly.pdbx_strand_id
1 'polypeptide(L)'
;MPMDRTSKFVVIGAITIVLVLGIALVAGFVIFMKFTPQGRAMDQELTAKEEEGKEFGKTTDQQGCITEGMTRGKKLTGINLTGEVGNRYFVKGCLRASQPTPGFCEGVPSPLRRVVDNWDERQCEKVRIPKSACQDVLKEQILFCGTK
;
A
#
# COMPACT_ATOMS: atom_id res chain seq x y z
N MET A 1 39.79 -11.24 15.23
CA MET A 1 40.23 -12.45 14.50
C MET A 1 40.15 -12.16 13.01
N PRO A 2 41.25 -12.22 12.24
CA PRO A 2 41.19 -12.02 10.79
C PRO A 2 40.49 -13.22 10.15
N MET A 3 39.39 -12.95 9.42
CA MET A 3 38.69 -13.97 8.63
C MET A 3 39.66 -14.56 7.60
N ASP A 4 39.78 -15.87 7.58
CA ASP A 4 40.60 -16.60 6.64
C ASP A 4 40.12 -16.38 5.20
N ARG A 5 41.07 -16.38 4.24
CA ARG A 5 40.82 -16.06 2.83
C ARG A 5 39.74 -16.96 2.22
N THR A 6 39.70 -18.22 2.62
CA THR A 6 38.69 -19.20 2.20
C THR A 6 37.29 -18.86 2.67
N SER A 7 37.15 -18.35 3.90
CA SER A 7 35.86 -17.91 4.50
C SER A 7 35.28 -16.70 3.74
N LYS A 8 36.12 -15.78 3.27
CA LYS A 8 35.68 -14.61 2.47
C LYS A 8 35.08 -15.03 1.13
N PHE A 9 35.70 -15.98 0.43
CA PHE A 9 35.18 -16.48 -0.86
C PHE A 9 33.85 -17.22 -0.70
N VAL A 10 33.67 -17.99 0.38
CA VAL A 10 32.42 -18.69 0.67
C VAL A 10 31.29 -17.69 0.96
N VAL A 11 31.57 -16.66 1.76
CA VAL A 11 30.58 -15.61 2.09
C VAL A 11 30.18 -14.81 0.84
N ILE A 12 31.16 -14.40 0.01
CA ILE A 12 30.87 -13.68 -1.23
C ILE A 12 30.04 -14.54 -2.18
N GLY A 13 30.41 -15.82 -2.34
CA GLY A 13 29.64 -16.77 -3.17
C GLY A 13 28.20 -16.94 -2.68
N ALA A 14 27.99 -17.08 -1.38
CA ALA A 14 26.65 -17.21 -0.80
C ALA A 14 25.79 -15.93 -1.05
N ILE A 15 26.38 -14.76 -0.85
CA ILE A 15 25.69 -13.47 -1.11
C ILE A 15 25.32 -13.34 -2.59
N THR A 16 26.23 -13.70 -3.50
CA THR A 16 25.96 -13.64 -4.95
C THR A 16 24.82 -14.58 -5.35
N ILE A 17 24.77 -15.78 -4.82
CA ILE A 17 23.69 -16.73 -5.10
C ILE A 17 22.35 -16.19 -4.60
N VAL A 18 22.29 -15.65 -3.39
CA VAL A 18 21.06 -15.06 -2.82
C VAL A 18 20.58 -13.87 -3.66
N LEU A 19 21.50 -13.02 -4.12
CA LEU A 19 21.15 -11.89 -4.98
C LEU A 19 20.60 -12.34 -6.34
N VAL A 20 21.24 -13.31 -6.98
CA VAL A 20 20.80 -13.85 -8.28
C VAL A 20 19.42 -14.49 -8.16
N LEU A 21 19.20 -15.30 -7.10
CA LEU A 21 17.90 -15.91 -6.84
C LEU A 21 16.83 -14.86 -6.56
N GLY A 22 17.15 -13.82 -5.79
CA GLY A 22 16.25 -12.71 -5.52
C GLY A 22 15.83 -11.97 -6.80
N ILE A 23 16.79 -11.68 -7.68
CA ILE A 23 16.51 -11.01 -8.98
C ILE A 23 15.66 -11.92 -9.86
N ALA A 24 15.96 -13.22 -9.93
CA ALA A 24 15.20 -14.18 -10.73
C ALA A 24 13.74 -14.31 -10.26
N LEU A 25 13.50 -14.31 -8.93
CA LEU A 25 12.17 -14.35 -8.35
C LEU A 25 11.38 -13.07 -8.66
N VAL A 26 12.00 -11.90 -8.53
CA VAL A 26 11.36 -10.61 -8.86
C VAL A 26 11.03 -10.54 -10.36
N ALA A 27 11.98 -10.90 -11.23
CA ALA A 27 11.76 -10.92 -12.67
C ALA A 27 10.65 -11.91 -13.04
N GLY A 28 10.64 -13.11 -12.48
CA GLY A 28 9.60 -14.12 -12.68
C GLY A 28 8.23 -13.61 -12.24
N PHE A 29 8.14 -12.93 -11.10
CA PHE A 29 6.90 -12.34 -10.61
C PHE A 29 6.38 -11.24 -11.54
N VAL A 30 7.25 -10.34 -12.02
CA VAL A 30 6.87 -9.26 -12.96
C VAL A 30 6.38 -9.84 -14.28
N ILE A 31 7.07 -10.88 -14.79
CA ILE A 31 6.64 -11.58 -16.01
C ILE A 31 5.28 -12.24 -15.77
N PHE A 32 5.10 -12.94 -14.66
CA PHE A 32 3.82 -13.53 -14.29
C PHE A 32 2.69 -12.51 -14.30
N MET A 33 2.85 -11.40 -13.60
CA MET A 33 1.83 -10.33 -13.49
C MET A 33 1.47 -9.71 -14.85
N LYS A 34 2.46 -9.52 -15.75
CA LYS A 34 2.23 -8.86 -17.04
C LYS A 34 1.75 -9.80 -18.15
N PHE A 35 2.16 -11.06 -18.12
CA PHE A 35 1.97 -11.97 -19.27
C PHE A 35 0.95 -13.08 -19.00
N THR A 36 0.54 -13.34 -17.75
CA THR A 36 -0.52 -14.30 -17.48
C THR A 36 -1.92 -13.66 -17.58
N PRO A 37 -2.95 -14.40 -18.01
CA PRO A 37 -4.32 -13.89 -18.01
C PRO A 37 -4.79 -13.43 -16.62
N GLN A 38 -4.41 -14.17 -15.57
CA GLN A 38 -4.76 -13.85 -14.18
C GLN A 38 -4.10 -12.56 -13.70
N GLY A 39 -2.81 -12.37 -14.01
CA GLY A 39 -2.09 -11.14 -13.66
C GLY A 39 -2.70 -9.91 -14.33
N ARG A 40 -3.04 -10.04 -15.62
CA ARG A 40 -3.70 -8.94 -16.37
C ARG A 40 -5.10 -8.64 -15.84
N ALA A 41 -5.89 -9.66 -15.51
CA ALA A 41 -7.22 -9.45 -14.92
C ALA A 41 -7.15 -8.70 -13.59
N MET A 42 -6.19 -9.07 -12.72
CA MET A 42 -5.94 -8.38 -11.45
C MET A 42 -5.52 -6.92 -11.67
N ASP A 43 -4.58 -6.67 -12.61
CA ASP A 43 -4.13 -5.31 -12.93
C ASP A 43 -5.28 -4.43 -13.46
N GLN A 44 -6.14 -4.99 -14.32
CA GLN A 44 -7.33 -4.31 -14.82
C GLN A 44 -8.33 -4.00 -13.70
N GLU A 45 -8.58 -4.94 -12.79
CA GLU A 45 -9.47 -4.73 -11.64
C GLU A 45 -8.94 -3.61 -10.73
N LEU A 46 -7.65 -3.62 -10.40
CA LEU A 46 -7.04 -2.58 -9.56
C LEU A 46 -7.04 -1.21 -10.26
N THR A 47 -6.79 -1.18 -11.56
CA THR A 47 -6.89 0.05 -12.36
C THR A 47 -8.31 0.58 -12.37
N ALA A 48 -9.31 -0.28 -12.55
CA ALA A 48 -10.73 0.11 -12.49
C ALA A 48 -11.10 0.70 -11.12
N LYS A 49 -10.56 0.14 -10.02
CA LYS A 49 -10.75 0.69 -8.67
C LYS A 49 -10.09 2.05 -8.49
N GLU A 50 -8.91 2.28 -9.05
CA GLU A 50 -8.25 3.58 -9.02
C GLU A 50 -9.05 4.62 -9.83
N GLU A 51 -9.58 4.27 -11.00
CA GLU A 51 -10.44 5.17 -11.80
C GLU A 51 -11.77 5.46 -11.09
N GLU A 52 -12.44 4.45 -10.50
CA GLU A 52 -13.61 4.66 -9.65
C GLU A 52 -13.33 5.66 -8.52
N GLY A 53 -12.16 5.54 -7.90
CA GLY A 53 -11.69 6.48 -6.88
C GLY A 53 -11.52 7.89 -7.43
N LYS A 54 -10.90 8.05 -8.60
CA LYS A 54 -10.72 9.37 -9.23
C LYS A 54 -12.06 10.04 -9.55
N GLU A 55 -13.02 9.30 -10.10
CA GLU A 55 -14.34 9.86 -10.39
C GLU A 55 -15.05 10.32 -9.10
N PHE A 56 -15.01 9.52 -8.05
CA PHE A 56 -15.54 9.93 -6.75
C PHE A 56 -14.80 11.15 -6.18
N GLY A 57 -13.46 11.20 -6.31
CA GLY A 57 -12.63 12.29 -5.84
C GLY A 57 -13.00 13.66 -6.45
N LYS A 58 -13.43 13.71 -7.72
CA LYS A 58 -13.88 14.93 -8.38
C LYS A 58 -15.07 15.60 -7.68
N THR A 59 -15.84 14.83 -6.92
CA THR A 59 -17.08 15.27 -6.25
C THR A 59 -16.93 15.49 -4.75
N THR A 60 -15.73 15.27 -4.19
CA THR A 60 -15.47 15.32 -2.75
C THR A 60 -14.11 15.95 -2.44
N ASP A 61 -13.82 16.12 -1.15
CA ASP A 61 -12.52 16.55 -0.64
C ASP A 61 -11.69 15.36 -0.13
N GLN A 62 -10.48 15.63 0.33
CA GLN A 62 -9.56 14.59 0.84
C GLN A 62 -10.13 13.85 2.05
N GLN A 63 -10.84 14.57 2.94
CA GLN A 63 -11.46 13.94 4.11
C GLN A 63 -12.62 13.02 3.70
N GLY A 64 -13.39 13.39 2.69
CA GLY A 64 -14.42 12.55 2.10
C GLY A 64 -13.88 11.26 1.51
N CYS A 65 -12.67 11.28 0.89
CA CYS A 65 -12.00 10.09 0.40
C CYS A 65 -11.66 9.10 1.51
N ILE A 66 -11.15 9.60 2.64
CA ILE A 66 -10.85 8.76 3.81
C ILE A 66 -12.13 8.19 4.40
N THR A 67 -13.18 9.00 4.54
CA THR A 67 -14.47 8.58 5.09
C THR A 67 -15.11 7.47 4.24
N GLU A 68 -15.10 7.62 2.92
CA GLU A 68 -15.62 6.59 2.00
C GLU A 68 -14.75 5.33 2.04
N GLY A 69 -13.43 5.47 2.05
CA GLY A 69 -12.52 4.33 2.20
C GLY A 69 -12.78 3.53 3.47
N MET A 70 -13.01 4.22 4.60
CA MET A 70 -13.39 3.59 5.88
C MET A 70 -14.76 2.90 5.78
N THR A 71 -15.74 3.53 5.13
CA THR A 71 -17.09 2.97 4.92
C THR A 71 -17.04 1.69 4.09
N ARG A 72 -16.24 1.66 3.03
CA ARG A 72 -15.99 0.46 2.21
C ARG A 72 -15.28 -0.62 3.02
N GLY A 73 -14.24 -0.24 3.76
CA GLY A 73 -13.51 -1.15 4.63
C GLY A 73 -14.39 -1.83 5.67
N LYS A 74 -15.38 -1.13 6.22
CA LYS A 74 -16.37 -1.70 7.16
C LYS A 74 -17.21 -2.82 6.56
N LYS A 75 -17.43 -2.81 5.24
CA LYS A 75 -18.21 -3.85 4.53
C LYS A 75 -17.38 -5.09 4.21
N LEU A 76 -16.06 -5.02 4.35
CA LEU A 76 -15.19 -6.17 4.13
C LEU A 76 -15.28 -7.10 5.34
N THR A 77 -15.70 -8.35 5.10
CA THR A 77 -15.85 -9.37 6.14
C THR A 77 -14.84 -10.48 5.95
N GLY A 78 -14.27 -10.96 7.04
CA GLY A 78 -13.26 -12.03 7.02
C GLY A 78 -11.94 -11.61 6.38
N ILE A 79 -11.19 -12.58 5.89
CA ILE A 79 -9.93 -12.34 5.14
C ILE A 79 -10.30 -12.07 3.68
N ASN A 80 -10.41 -10.80 3.30
CA ASN A 80 -10.74 -10.38 1.94
C ASN A 80 -9.61 -9.52 1.34
N LEU A 81 -8.50 -10.17 1.03
CA LEU A 81 -7.29 -9.49 0.51
C LEU A 81 -7.56 -8.71 -0.77
N THR A 82 -8.34 -9.26 -1.70
CA THR A 82 -8.69 -8.57 -2.95
C THR A 82 -9.50 -7.31 -2.69
N GLY A 83 -10.48 -7.38 -1.81
CA GLY A 83 -11.29 -6.23 -1.42
C GLY A 83 -10.47 -5.15 -0.69
N GLU A 84 -9.56 -5.55 0.21
CA GLU A 84 -8.67 -4.60 0.92
C GLU A 84 -7.73 -3.89 -0.06
N VAL A 85 -7.09 -4.64 -0.96
CA VAL A 85 -6.21 -4.05 -1.99
C VAL A 85 -7.00 -3.14 -2.93
N GLY A 86 -8.18 -3.57 -3.40
CA GLY A 86 -9.06 -2.74 -4.25
C GLY A 86 -9.49 -1.45 -3.57
N ASN A 87 -9.82 -1.49 -2.26
CA ASN A 87 -10.16 -0.31 -1.49
C ASN A 87 -8.98 0.68 -1.36
N ARG A 88 -7.75 0.18 -1.22
CA ARG A 88 -6.54 1.03 -1.24
C ARG A 88 -6.39 1.76 -2.57
N TYR A 89 -6.54 1.07 -3.70
CA TYR A 89 -6.48 1.69 -5.02
C TYR A 89 -7.57 2.74 -5.21
N PHE A 90 -8.79 2.47 -4.73
CA PHE A 90 -9.87 3.46 -4.70
C PHE A 90 -9.47 4.71 -3.92
N VAL A 91 -9.02 4.57 -2.67
CA VAL A 91 -8.60 5.71 -1.83
C VAL A 91 -7.45 6.50 -2.47
N LYS A 92 -6.47 5.81 -3.03
CA LYS A 92 -5.35 6.41 -3.76
C LYS A 92 -5.83 7.27 -4.95
N GLY A 93 -6.73 6.73 -5.78
CA GLY A 93 -7.32 7.46 -6.90
C GLY A 93 -8.11 8.67 -6.43
N CYS A 94 -8.94 8.49 -5.41
CA CYS A 94 -9.77 9.53 -4.81
C CYS A 94 -8.92 10.70 -4.29
N LEU A 95 -7.92 10.44 -3.46
CA LEU A 95 -7.05 11.49 -2.90
C LEU A 95 -6.33 12.31 -3.97
N ARG A 96 -5.98 11.69 -5.10
CA ARG A 96 -5.31 12.39 -6.21
C ARG A 96 -6.23 13.33 -6.98
N ALA A 97 -7.53 13.05 -7.02
CA ALA A 97 -8.51 13.81 -7.78
C ALA A 97 -9.38 14.73 -6.92
N SER A 98 -9.33 14.59 -5.59
CA SER A 98 -10.17 15.34 -4.66
C SER A 98 -9.71 16.76 -4.42
N GLN A 99 -10.64 17.58 -3.95
CA GLN A 99 -10.35 18.94 -3.53
C GLN A 99 -9.52 18.95 -2.23
N PRO A 100 -8.60 19.92 -2.07
CA PRO A 100 -7.81 20.04 -0.84
C PRO A 100 -8.69 20.29 0.39
N THR A 101 -8.39 19.57 1.47
CA THR A 101 -8.98 19.84 2.80
C THR A 101 -7.95 20.59 3.64
N PRO A 102 -8.25 21.76 4.21
CA PRO A 102 -7.33 22.44 5.13
C PRO A 102 -6.93 21.54 6.30
N GLY A 103 -5.65 21.50 6.60
CA GLY A 103 -5.13 20.69 7.72
C GLY A 103 -5.12 19.18 7.50
N PHE A 104 -5.48 18.65 6.32
CA PHE A 104 -5.61 17.22 6.05
C PHE A 104 -4.36 16.40 6.40
N CYS A 105 -3.19 16.97 6.21
CA CYS A 105 -1.92 16.31 6.51
C CYS A 105 -1.32 16.72 7.87
N GLU A 106 -2.01 17.55 8.64
CA GLU A 106 -1.53 17.94 9.97
C GLU A 106 -1.54 16.75 10.93
N GLY A 107 -0.40 16.54 11.60
CA GLY A 107 -0.24 15.40 12.53
C GLY A 107 -0.13 14.02 11.88
N VAL A 108 -0.15 13.94 10.54
CA VAL A 108 0.10 12.69 9.81
C VAL A 108 1.62 12.46 9.74
N PRO A 109 2.14 11.31 10.19
CA PRO A 109 3.58 11.04 10.15
C PRO A 109 4.08 10.85 8.73
N SER A 110 5.36 11.12 8.51
CA SER A 110 6.00 10.72 7.26
C SER A 110 6.06 9.20 7.11
N PRO A 111 6.12 8.66 5.88
CA PRO A 111 6.20 7.21 5.65
C PRO A 111 7.31 6.50 6.43
N LEU A 112 8.46 7.16 6.63
CA LEU A 112 9.59 6.62 7.40
C LEU A 112 9.31 6.58 8.91
N ARG A 113 8.61 7.57 9.46
CA ARG A 113 8.25 7.63 10.87
C ARG A 113 7.10 6.71 11.26
N ARG A 114 6.26 6.33 10.31
CA ARG A 114 5.14 5.42 10.54
C ARG A 114 5.53 4.14 11.26
N VAL A 115 6.68 3.56 10.89
CA VAL A 115 7.17 2.28 11.45
C VAL A 115 7.48 2.40 12.96
N VAL A 116 7.83 3.62 13.42
CA VAL A 116 8.20 3.88 14.82
C VAL A 116 6.99 4.31 15.64
N ASP A 117 6.08 5.07 15.05
CA ASP A 117 5.05 5.78 15.79
C ASP A 117 3.73 5.01 15.94
N ASN A 118 3.52 3.91 15.19
CA ASN A 118 2.25 3.13 15.17
C ASN A 118 0.99 4.03 15.10
N TRP A 119 1.10 5.14 14.36
CA TRP A 119 0.07 6.17 14.31
C TRP A 119 -1.25 5.64 13.75
N ASP A 120 -1.19 4.90 12.64
CA ASP A 120 -2.34 4.27 11.99
C ASP A 120 -3.04 3.27 12.93
N GLU A 121 -2.29 2.53 13.73
CA GLU A 121 -2.84 1.61 14.72
C GLU A 121 -3.66 2.36 15.79
N ARG A 122 -3.08 3.41 16.39
CA ARG A 122 -3.78 4.23 17.39
C ARG A 122 -5.02 4.95 16.85
N GLN A 123 -5.01 5.35 15.56
CA GLN A 123 -6.20 5.93 14.94
C GLN A 123 -7.28 4.87 14.71
N CYS A 124 -6.88 3.67 14.31
CA CYS A 124 -7.81 2.56 14.04
C CYS A 124 -8.47 1.98 15.30
N GLU A 125 -7.84 2.11 16.48
CA GLU A 125 -8.48 1.72 17.74
C GLU A 125 -9.74 2.53 18.10
N LYS A 126 -9.86 3.74 17.54
CA LYS A 126 -10.98 4.65 17.79
C LYS A 126 -12.18 4.38 16.89
N VAL A 127 -12.04 3.54 15.89
CA VAL A 127 -13.08 3.27 14.88
C VAL A 127 -13.51 1.79 14.92
N ARG A 128 -14.82 1.55 14.66
CA ARG A 128 -15.40 0.18 14.68
C ARG A 128 -15.39 -0.42 13.27
N ILE A 129 -14.20 -0.63 12.72
CA ILE A 129 -13.99 -1.32 11.44
C ILE A 129 -12.86 -2.35 11.58
N PRO A 130 -12.73 -3.33 10.68
CA PRO A 130 -11.60 -4.25 10.70
C PRO A 130 -10.27 -3.48 10.69
N LYS A 131 -9.36 -3.84 11.61
CA LYS A 131 -8.09 -3.13 11.82
C LYS A 131 -7.25 -3.05 10.54
N SER A 132 -7.16 -4.16 9.78
CA SER A 132 -6.45 -4.21 8.50
C SER A 132 -7.01 -3.19 7.49
N ALA A 133 -8.32 -3.19 7.30
CA ALA A 133 -8.99 -2.28 6.38
C ALA A 133 -8.80 -0.80 6.76
N CYS A 134 -8.86 -0.47 8.06
CA CYS A 134 -8.57 0.87 8.57
C CYS A 134 -7.13 1.27 8.30
N GLN A 135 -6.17 0.43 8.68
CA GLN A 135 -4.75 0.71 8.49
C GLN A 135 -4.41 0.89 7.01
N ASP A 136 -5.04 0.15 6.11
CA ASP A 136 -4.80 0.28 4.68
C ASP A 136 -5.27 1.62 4.12
N VAL A 137 -6.41 2.14 4.58
CA VAL A 137 -6.88 3.49 4.24
C VAL A 137 -5.91 4.56 4.76
N LEU A 138 -5.49 4.45 6.02
CA LEU A 138 -4.56 5.42 6.63
C LEU A 138 -3.16 5.35 6.03
N LYS A 139 -2.72 4.19 5.54
CA LYS A 139 -1.47 4.08 4.76
C LYS A 139 -1.50 4.94 3.50
N GLU A 140 -2.62 4.97 2.78
CA GLU A 140 -2.76 5.82 1.60
C GLU A 140 -2.74 7.32 1.97
N GLN A 141 -3.32 7.71 3.12
CA GLN A 141 -3.20 9.08 3.64
C GLN A 141 -1.74 9.44 3.94
N ILE A 142 -1.01 8.56 4.63
CA ILE A 142 0.41 8.77 4.95
C ILE A 142 1.25 8.93 3.67
N LEU A 143 1.04 8.06 2.68
CA LEU A 143 1.73 8.12 1.40
C LEU A 143 1.41 9.43 0.66
N PHE A 144 0.14 9.81 0.61
CA PHE A 144 -0.31 11.04 -0.02
C PHE A 144 0.31 12.28 0.64
N CYS A 145 0.32 12.36 1.97
CA CYS A 145 0.88 13.48 2.70
C CYS A 145 2.41 13.53 2.63
N GLY A 146 3.07 12.39 2.49
CA GLY A 146 4.52 12.29 2.36
C GLY A 146 5.09 12.68 1.00
N THR A 147 4.22 12.88 -0.02
CA THR A 147 4.63 13.31 -1.37
C THR A 147 4.48 14.82 -1.58
N LYS A 148 4.03 15.55 -0.59
CA LYS A 148 3.91 17.02 -0.57
C LYS A 148 5.02 17.62 0.26
#